data_491e2194c541795b3375ce6b243bbab0
#
_entry.id   491e2194c541795b3375ce6b243bbab0
#
_cell.length_a   1.000
_cell.length_b   1.000
_cell.length_c   1.000
_cell.angle_alpha   90.00
_cell.angle_beta   90.00
_cell.angle_gamma   90.00
#
_symmetry.space_group_name_H-M   'P 1'
#
loop_
_entity.id
_entity.type
_entity.pdbx_description
1 polymer ?
#
loop_
_entity_poly.entity_id
_entity_poly.type
_entity_poly.pdbx_seq_one_letter_code
_entity_poly.pdbx_strand_id
1 'polypeptide(L)'
;MALNLTPDEYVNQLYEEDEQLRQVKKSIIEQGMPEVSVAPAYGRLLTLLVQTARAQNALEIGALGGYSGICIAKGLPANGQLLSLELKEEYAKLAKGNLESAGFGSNVDYMIGQALDSLEELKQAGRTFDFFFIDADKENYPTYLEYAIQLSKPGSLIVGDNCFLRGRTLNSEKNGPAVLGMRHFNEKVATDDRLVSTLLPDYDGLSISWVK
;
A
#
# COMPACT_ATOMS: atom_id res chain seq x y z
N MET A 1 -14.84 27.22 22.83
CA MET A 1 -13.98 26.22 23.47
C MET A 1 -12.80 25.96 22.54
N ALA A 2 -11.57 26.02 23.03
CA ALA A 2 -10.43 25.63 22.20
C ALA A 2 -10.48 24.10 22.01
N LEU A 3 -10.39 23.67 20.74
CA LEU A 3 -10.26 22.25 20.43
C LEU A 3 -8.84 21.83 20.78
N ASN A 4 -8.65 21.06 21.86
CA ASN A 4 -7.37 20.46 22.21
C ASN A 4 -7.18 19.13 21.47
N LEU A 5 -7.25 19.17 20.13
CA LEU A 5 -7.09 18.01 19.23
C LEU A 5 -5.70 18.02 18.61
N THR A 6 -5.14 16.86 18.41
CA THR A 6 -4.01 16.70 17.49
C THR A 6 -4.46 16.93 16.05
N PRO A 7 -3.55 17.25 15.10
CA PRO A 7 -3.90 17.36 13.70
C PRO A 7 -4.63 16.13 13.15
N ASP A 8 -4.19 14.93 13.54
CA ASP A 8 -4.80 13.66 13.12
C ASP A 8 -6.23 13.49 13.63
N GLU A 9 -6.46 13.80 14.93
CA GLU A 9 -7.80 13.75 15.52
C GLU A 9 -8.73 14.76 14.85
N TYR A 10 -8.23 15.97 14.55
CA TYR A 10 -9.01 16.97 13.84
C TYR A 10 -9.39 16.52 12.43
N VAL A 11 -8.43 16.04 11.65
CA VAL A 11 -8.68 15.53 10.29
C VAL A 11 -9.65 14.35 10.31
N ASN A 12 -9.47 13.40 11.23
CA ASN A 12 -10.35 12.24 11.32
C ASN A 12 -11.79 12.59 11.77
N GLN A 13 -12.00 13.73 12.45
CA GLN A 13 -13.35 14.23 12.76
C GLN A 13 -14.03 14.93 11.58
N LEU A 14 -13.27 15.44 10.60
CA LEU A 14 -13.82 16.07 9.39
C LEU A 14 -14.38 15.06 8.38
N TYR A 15 -13.93 13.83 8.43
CA TYR A 15 -14.32 12.79 7.49
C TYR A 15 -15.03 11.66 8.22
N GLU A 16 -16.27 11.39 7.83
CA GLU A 16 -16.93 10.17 8.30
C GLU A 16 -16.13 8.94 7.86
N GLU A 17 -15.93 8.01 8.79
CA GLU A 17 -15.31 6.75 8.45
C GLU A 17 -16.27 5.94 7.58
N ASP A 18 -15.77 5.48 6.46
CA ASP A 18 -16.49 4.64 5.52
C ASP A 18 -16.93 3.33 6.20
N GLU A 19 -18.23 3.03 6.14
CA GLU A 19 -18.81 1.84 6.78
C GLU A 19 -18.17 0.55 6.29
N GLN A 20 -17.87 0.44 4.99
CA GLN A 20 -17.21 -0.74 4.43
C GLN A 20 -15.82 -0.92 5.04
N LEU A 21 -15.04 0.16 5.18
CA LEU A 21 -13.71 0.12 5.79
C LEU A 21 -13.77 -0.20 7.30
N ARG A 22 -14.81 0.24 8.01
CA ARG A 22 -15.06 -0.19 9.41
C ARG A 22 -15.32 -1.68 9.50
N GLN A 23 -16.14 -2.23 8.61
CA GLN A 23 -16.42 -3.67 8.57
C GLN A 23 -15.17 -4.50 8.26
N VAL A 24 -14.29 -4.00 7.38
CA VAL A 24 -13.00 -4.66 7.11
C VAL A 24 -12.14 -4.72 8.38
N LYS A 25 -11.97 -3.60 9.10
CA LYS A 25 -11.22 -3.59 10.37
C LYS A 25 -11.80 -4.58 11.37
N LYS A 26 -13.13 -4.60 11.50
CA LYS A 26 -13.82 -5.55 12.37
C LYS A 26 -13.56 -6.99 11.98
N SER A 27 -13.65 -7.32 10.70
CA SER A 27 -13.37 -8.68 10.22
C SER A 27 -11.92 -9.12 10.44
N ILE A 28 -10.95 -8.21 10.31
CA ILE A 28 -9.53 -8.44 10.63
C ILE A 28 -9.38 -8.85 12.10
N ILE A 29 -9.99 -8.09 13.03
CA ILE A 29 -9.95 -8.37 14.47
C ILE A 29 -10.63 -9.70 14.78
N GLU A 30 -11.82 -9.94 14.24
CA GLU A 30 -12.60 -11.17 14.48
C GLU A 30 -11.87 -12.44 14.00
N GLN A 31 -11.02 -12.31 12.97
CA GLN A 31 -10.17 -13.40 12.49
C GLN A 31 -8.82 -13.49 13.23
N GLY A 32 -8.61 -12.69 14.26
CA GLY A 32 -7.36 -12.70 15.03
C GLY A 32 -6.13 -12.23 14.24
N MET A 33 -6.34 -11.49 13.16
CA MET A 33 -5.27 -10.90 12.36
C MET A 33 -4.71 -9.63 13.04
N PRO A 34 -3.47 -9.20 12.72
CA PRO A 34 -2.90 -8.00 13.28
C PRO A 34 -3.64 -6.73 12.83
N GLU A 35 -3.86 -5.80 13.75
CA GLU A 35 -4.47 -4.49 13.47
C GLU A 35 -3.40 -3.50 12.93
N VAL A 36 -3.00 -3.71 11.67
CA VAL A 36 -1.95 -2.92 11.01
C VAL A 36 -2.43 -2.32 9.69
N SER A 37 -3.75 -2.13 9.54
CA SER A 37 -4.30 -1.46 8.36
C SER A 37 -3.77 -0.03 8.23
N VAL A 38 -3.62 0.42 7.00
CA VAL A 38 -3.21 1.79 6.68
C VAL A 38 -4.12 2.82 7.36
N ALA A 39 -3.54 3.95 7.78
CA ALA A 39 -4.29 5.03 8.44
C ALA A 39 -5.43 5.54 7.52
N PRO A 40 -6.60 5.92 8.09
CA PRO A 40 -7.75 6.35 7.28
C PRO A 40 -7.44 7.50 6.31
N ALA A 41 -6.61 8.46 6.73
CA ALA A 41 -6.19 9.56 5.85
C ALA A 41 -5.33 9.07 4.68
N TYR A 42 -4.43 8.12 4.92
CA TYR A 42 -3.65 7.50 3.86
C TYR A 42 -4.50 6.62 2.96
N GLY A 43 -5.51 5.92 3.49
CA GLY A 43 -6.50 5.22 2.66
C GLY A 43 -7.21 6.14 1.67
N ARG A 44 -7.66 7.34 2.13
CA ARG A 44 -8.23 8.37 1.25
C ARG A 44 -7.21 8.89 0.24
N LEU A 45 -5.96 9.07 0.68
CA LEU A 45 -4.88 9.52 -0.21
C LEU A 45 -4.59 8.47 -1.30
N LEU A 46 -4.58 7.18 -0.99
CA LEU A 46 -4.44 6.11 -1.99
C LEU A 46 -5.51 6.23 -3.07
N THR A 47 -6.78 6.39 -2.68
CA THR A 47 -7.88 6.61 -3.63
C THR A 47 -7.63 7.83 -4.54
N LEU A 48 -7.22 8.96 -3.96
CA LEU A 48 -6.91 10.18 -4.72
C LEU A 48 -5.73 9.99 -5.66
N LEU A 49 -4.67 9.32 -5.22
CA LEU A 49 -3.48 9.07 -6.04
C LEU A 49 -3.81 8.16 -7.23
N VAL A 50 -4.58 7.07 -7.02
CA VAL A 50 -5.04 6.17 -8.09
C VAL A 50 -5.86 6.94 -9.13
N GLN A 51 -6.81 7.79 -8.69
CA GLN A 51 -7.62 8.63 -9.59
C GLN A 51 -6.76 9.65 -10.34
N THR A 52 -5.85 10.33 -9.64
CA THR A 52 -4.98 11.35 -10.24
C THR A 52 -4.04 10.75 -11.29
N ALA A 53 -3.50 9.56 -11.02
CA ALA A 53 -2.70 8.78 -11.96
C ALA A 53 -3.52 8.21 -13.12
N ARG A 54 -4.85 8.23 -13.05
CA ARG A 54 -5.75 7.56 -14.00
C ARG A 54 -5.38 6.09 -14.18
N ALA A 55 -4.98 5.44 -13.10
CA ALA A 55 -4.53 4.06 -13.13
C ALA A 55 -5.65 3.12 -13.62
N GLN A 56 -5.28 2.17 -14.46
CA GLN A 56 -6.14 1.09 -14.96
C GLN A 56 -5.76 -0.23 -14.30
N ASN A 57 -4.47 -0.42 -14.04
CA ASN A 57 -3.92 -1.63 -13.45
C ASN A 57 -3.08 -1.27 -12.23
N ALA A 58 -3.53 -1.71 -11.05
CA ALA A 58 -2.82 -1.52 -9.81
C ALA A 58 -2.22 -2.84 -9.32
N LEU A 59 -1.07 -2.76 -8.66
CA LEU A 59 -0.42 -3.87 -7.96
C LEU A 59 -0.26 -3.49 -6.48
N GLU A 60 -0.74 -4.35 -5.59
CA GLU A 60 -0.57 -4.24 -4.15
C GLU A 60 0.33 -5.37 -3.65
N ILE A 61 1.30 -5.05 -2.80
CA ILE A 61 2.18 -6.02 -2.15
C ILE A 61 1.86 -6.01 -0.65
N GLY A 62 1.11 -7.03 -0.20
CA GLY A 62 0.54 -7.14 1.14
C GLY A 62 -0.93 -6.72 1.18
N ALA A 63 -1.85 -7.69 1.19
CA ALA A 63 -3.29 -7.44 1.19
C ALA A 63 -3.91 -7.42 2.58
N LEU A 64 -3.38 -8.20 3.53
CA LEU A 64 -3.96 -8.44 4.85
C LEU A 64 -5.47 -8.77 4.73
N GLY A 65 -6.35 -7.91 5.25
CA GLY A 65 -7.81 -8.05 5.17
C GLY A 65 -8.46 -7.19 4.08
N GLY A 66 -7.68 -6.55 3.18
CA GLY A 66 -8.20 -5.83 2.01
C GLY A 66 -8.57 -4.36 2.25
N TYR A 67 -8.15 -3.75 3.36
CA TYR A 67 -8.45 -2.34 3.64
C TYR A 67 -7.87 -1.40 2.57
N SER A 68 -6.58 -1.49 2.32
CA SER A 68 -5.87 -0.74 1.26
C SER A 68 -6.39 -1.12 -0.13
N GLY A 69 -6.66 -2.41 -0.37
CA GLY A 69 -7.24 -2.91 -1.60
C GLY A 69 -8.58 -2.23 -1.95
N ILE A 70 -9.48 -2.03 -0.96
CA ILE A 70 -10.74 -1.28 -1.16
C ILE A 70 -10.45 0.19 -1.47
N CYS A 71 -9.50 0.82 -0.77
CA CYS A 71 -9.12 2.22 -1.03
C CYS A 71 -8.59 2.39 -2.46
N ILE A 72 -7.75 1.46 -2.93
CA ILE A 72 -7.22 1.44 -4.29
C ILE A 72 -8.36 1.20 -5.29
N ALA A 73 -9.20 0.18 -5.07
CA ALA A 73 -10.32 -0.16 -5.95
C ALA A 73 -11.32 0.99 -6.13
N LYS A 74 -11.59 1.77 -5.08
CA LYS A 74 -12.41 3.00 -5.14
C LYS A 74 -11.81 4.07 -6.05
N GLY A 75 -10.51 4.08 -6.24
CA GLY A 75 -9.81 5.01 -7.14
C GLY A 75 -9.78 4.56 -8.59
N LEU A 76 -9.92 3.26 -8.84
CA LEU A 76 -9.88 2.68 -10.18
C LEU A 76 -11.17 2.96 -10.96
N PRO A 77 -11.11 3.03 -12.31
CA PRO A 77 -12.33 3.07 -13.14
C PRO A 77 -13.06 1.73 -13.10
N ALA A 78 -14.29 1.69 -13.57
CA ALA A 78 -15.15 0.49 -13.51
C ALA A 78 -14.54 -0.77 -14.14
N ASN A 79 -13.69 -0.61 -15.14
CA ASN A 79 -12.94 -1.70 -15.80
C ASN A 79 -11.50 -1.83 -15.30
N GLY A 80 -11.11 -1.06 -14.29
CA GLY A 80 -9.78 -1.12 -13.70
C GLY A 80 -9.58 -2.41 -12.90
N GLN A 81 -8.33 -2.85 -12.77
CA GLN A 81 -7.96 -4.09 -12.11
C GLN A 81 -6.94 -3.86 -11.01
N LEU A 82 -7.14 -4.51 -9.90
CA LEU A 82 -6.18 -4.63 -8.80
C LEU A 82 -5.66 -6.06 -8.75
N LEU A 83 -4.35 -6.24 -8.75
CA LEU A 83 -3.72 -7.49 -8.38
C LEU A 83 -3.07 -7.33 -7.01
N SER A 84 -3.43 -8.17 -6.05
CA SER A 84 -2.86 -8.15 -4.71
C SER A 84 -1.99 -9.39 -4.48
N LEU A 85 -0.75 -9.18 -4.04
CA LEU A 85 0.17 -10.24 -3.63
C LEU A 85 0.03 -10.45 -2.12
N GLU A 86 -0.27 -11.66 -1.70
CA GLU A 86 -0.44 -11.98 -0.28
C GLU A 86 0.24 -13.31 0.06
N LEU A 87 1.02 -13.32 1.14
CA LEU A 87 1.75 -14.50 1.58
C LEU A 87 0.83 -15.63 2.06
N LYS A 88 -0.25 -15.26 2.77
CA LYS A 88 -1.13 -16.21 3.48
C LYS A 88 -2.46 -16.35 2.78
N GLU A 89 -2.80 -17.57 2.43
CA GLU A 89 -4.07 -17.89 1.75
C GLU A 89 -5.29 -17.43 2.57
N GLU A 90 -5.26 -17.61 3.89
CA GLU A 90 -6.35 -17.18 4.77
C GLU A 90 -6.56 -15.65 4.77
N TYR A 91 -5.48 -14.87 4.62
CA TYR A 91 -5.54 -13.41 4.52
C TYR A 91 -6.11 -12.98 3.17
N ALA A 92 -5.61 -13.57 2.08
CA ALA A 92 -6.14 -13.33 0.74
C ALA A 92 -7.63 -13.68 0.64
N LYS A 93 -8.07 -14.78 1.26
CA LYS A 93 -9.47 -15.19 1.29
C LYS A 93 -10.35 -14.18 2.03
N LEU A 94 -9.90 -13.67 3.19
CA LEU A 94 -10.63 -12.62 3.91
C LEU A 94 -10.68 -11.33 3.08
N ALA A 95 -9.55 -10.89 2.54
CA ALA A 95 -9.46 -9.70 1.71
C ALA A 95 -10.41 -9.77 0.51
N LYS A 96 -10.42 -10.90 -0.19
CA LYS A 96 -11.32 -11.16 -1.31
C LYS A 96 -12.79 -11.02 -0.90
N GLY A 97 -13.21 -11.67 0.19
CA GLY A 97 -14.58 -11.57 0.71
C GLY A 97 -14.96 -10.13 1.08
N ASN A 98 -14.05 -9.36 1.66
CA ASN A 98 -14.26 -7.95 1.98
C ASN A 98 -14.40 -7.09 0.72
N LEU A 99 -13.57 -7.30 -0.31
CA LEU A 99 -13.70 -6.57 -1.59
C LEU A 99 -14.98 -6.97 -2.34
N GLU A 100 -15.37 -8.24 -2.34
CA GLU A 100 -16.65 -8.70 -2.89
C GLU A 100 -17.82 -8.01 -2.19
N SER A 101 -17.82 -7.96 -0.86
CA SER A 101 -18.86 -7.29 -0.05
C SER A 101 -18.92 -5.78 -0.28
N ALA A 102 -17.77 -5.17 -0.62
CA ALA A 102 -17.67 -3.76 -0.99
C ALA A 102 -18.04 -3.48 -2.47
N GLY A 103 -18.36 -4.52 -3.26
CA GLY A 103 -18.76 -4.37 -4.67
C GLY A 103 -17.59 -4.40 -5.66
N PHE A 104 -16.37 -4.76 -5.24
CA PHE A 104 -15.17 -4.78 -6.08
C PHE A 104 -14.68 -6.20 -6.45
N GLY A 105 -15.48 -7.24 -6.20
CA GLY A 105 -15.07 -8.63 -6.40
C GLY A 105 -14.62 -8.97 -7.83
N SER A 106 -15.17 -8.31 -8.85
CA SER A 106 -14.77 -8.49 -10.25
C SER A 106 -13.51 -7.70 -10.65
N ASN A 107 -13.03 -6.83 -9.77
CA ASN A 107 -11.94 -5.91 -10.04
C ASN A 107 -10.64 -6.30 -9.34
N VAL A 108 -10.62 -7.41 -8.59
CA VAL A 108 -9.47 -7.83 -7.82
C VAL A 108 -9.14 -9.31 -8.04
N ASP A 109 -7.85 -9.55 -8.28
CA ASP A 109 -7.23 -10.88 -8.28
C ASP A 109 -6.12 -10.98 -7.23
N TYR A 110 -5.79 -12.21 -6.85
CA TYR A 110 -4.75 -12.47 -5.84
C TYR A 110 -3.72 -13.48 -6.38
N MET A 111 -2.43 -13.20 -6.11
CA MET A 111 -1.37 -14.21 -6.17
C MET A 111 -0.94 -14.53 -4.74
N ILE A 112 -0.97 -15.82 -4.38
CA ILE A 112 -0.71 -16.30 -3.03
C ILE A 112 0.69 -16.91 -2.98
N GLY A 113 1.50 -16.50 -2.01
CA GLY A 113 2.86 -16.97 -1.81
C GLY A 113 3.85 -15.85 -1.56
N GLN A 114 5.13 -16.15 -1.71
CA GLN A 114 6.19 -15.16 -1.55
C GLN A 114 6.06 -14.07 -2.63
N ALA A 115 6.02 -12.81 -2.20
CA ALA A 115 5.83 -11.69 -3.13
C ALA A 115 6.94 -11.61 -4.19
N LEU A 116 8.19 -11.96 -3.83
CA LEU A 116 9.30 -11.95 -4.79
C LEU A 116 9.11 -12.98 -5.91
N ASP A 117 8.56 -14.15 -5.63
CA ASP A 117 8.27 -15.17 -6.64
C ASP A 117 7.17 -14.68 -7.59
N SER A 118 6.09 -14.10 -7.02
CA SER A 118 5.00 -13.52 -7.79
C SER A 118 5.47 -12.36 -8.68
N LEU A 119 6.34 -11.49 -8.16
CA LEU A 119 6.89 -10.36 -8.91
C LEU A 119 7.78 -10.82 -10.06
N GLU A 120 8.58 -11.87 -9.85
CA GLU A 120 9.39 -12.46 -10.93
C GLU A 120 8.50 -13.10 -12.00
N GLU A 121 7.45 -13.80 -11.63
CA GLU A 121 6.45 -14.35 -12.58
C GLU A 121 5.78 -13.25 -13.40
N LEU A 122 5.35 -12.16 -12.76
CA LEU A 122 4.75 -11.00 -13.45
C LEU A 122 5.72 -10.34 -14.43
N LYS A 123 7.01 -10.25 -14.07
CA LYS A 123 8.06 -9.74 -14.93
C LYS A 123 8.28 -10.64 -16.15
N GLN A 124 8.38 -11.94 -15.94
CA GLN A 124 8.52 -12.93 -17.05
C GLN A 124 7.30 -12.93 -17.97
N ALA A 125 6.10 -12.69 -17.43
CA ALA A 125 4.87 -12.54 -18.20
C ALA A 125 4.74 -11.19 -18.93
N GLY A 126 5.68 -10.26 -18.76
CA GLY A 126 5.66 -8.92 -19.35
C GLY A 126 4.51 -8.05 -18.86
N ARG A 127 4.00 -8.32 -17.64
CA ARG A 127 2.92 -7.52 -17.04
C ARG A 127 3.43 -6.12 -16.68
N THR A 128 2.56 -5.14 -16.80
CA THR A 128 2.85 -3.75 -16.41
C THR A 128 1.68 -3.16 -15.63
N PHE A 129 2.00 -2.22 -14.73
CA PHE A 129 1.02 -1.58 -13.86
C PHE A 129 1.22 -0.06 -13.84
N ASP A 130 0.15 0.66 -13.54
CA ASP A 130 0.13 2.12 -13.50
C ASP A 130 0.25 2.66 -12.06
N PHE A 131 -0.07 1.81 -11.07
CA PHE A 131 -0.05 2.15 -9.65
C PHE A 131 0.47 0.97 -8.84
N PHE A 132 1.34 1.25 -7.87
CA PHE A 132 1.89 0.27 -6.94
C PHE A 132 1.67 0.73 -5.51
N PHE A 133 1.24 -0.18 -4.64
CA PHE A 133 1.22 0.00 -3.20
C PHE A 133 2.03 -1.10 -2.52
N ILE A 134 3.04 -0.70 -1.72
CA ILE A 134 3.96 -1.61 -1.05
C ILE A 134 3.74 -1.50 0.46
N ASP A 135 3.16 -2.53 1.07
CA ASP A 135 2.97 -2.66 2.52
C ASP A 135 3.13 -4.12 2.97
N ALA A 136 4.32 -4.65 2.82
CA ALA A 136 4.68 -6.01 3.20
C ALA A 136 5.87 -6.05 4.16
N ASP A 137 6.64 -7.12 4.18
CA ASP A 137 7.85 -7.26 5.00
C ASP A 137 8.92 -6.23 4.62
N LYS A 138 9.45 -5.56 5.61
CA LYS A 138 10.26 -4.34 5.41
C LYS A 138 11.72 -4.62 4.99
N GLU A 139 12.17 -5.85 5.15
CA GLU A 139 13.49 -6.27 4.71
C GLU A 139 13.61 -6.26 3.18
N ASN A 140 12.54 -6.65 2.48
CA ASN A 140 12.50 -6.76 1.03
C ASN A 140 12.07 -5.46 0.29
N TYR A 141 11.76 -4.37 0.99
CA TYR A 141 11.30 -3.12 0.38
C TYR A 141 12.21 -2.59 -0.74
N PRO A 142 13.56 -2.61 -0.62
CA PRO A 142 14.41 -2.16 -1.73
C PRO A 142 14.26 -3.01 -2.99
N THR A 143 13.98 -4.31 -2.83
CA THR A 143 13.74 -5.24 -3.94
C THR A 143 12.35 -5.04 -4.53
N TYR A 144 11.33 -4.82 -3.69
CA TYR A 144 9.98 -4.46 -4.16
C TYR A 144 9.97 -3.18 -4.97
N LEU A 145 10.72 -2.15 -4.55
CA LEU A 145 10.88 -0.92 -5.32
C LEU A 145 11.47 -1.18 -6.71
N GLU A 146 12.51 -2.00 -6.79
CA GLU A 146 13.15 -2.31 -8.07
C GLU A 146 12.20 -3.06 -9.01
N TYR A 147 11.43 -4.04 -8.51
CA TYR A 147 10.38 -4.69 -9.30
C TYR A 147 9.28 -3.72 -9.70
N ALA A 148 8.84 -2.85 -8.79
CA ALA A 148 7.81 -1.85 -9.10
C ALA A 148 8.26 -0.92 -10.23
N ILE A 149 9.53 -0.47 -10.24
CA ILE A 149 10.09 0.34 -11.33
C ILE A 149 10.14 -0.46 -12.64
N GLN A 150 10.57 -1.73 -12.60
CA GLN A 150 10.65 -2.59 -13.80
C GLN A 150 9.28 -2.94 -14.40
N LEU A 151 8.26 -3.07 -13.56
CA LEU A 151 6.88 -3.40 -13.96
C LEU A 151 6.05 -2.14 -14.23
N SER A 152 6.61 -0.95 -14.07
CA SER A 152 5.92 0.33 -14.30
C SER A 152 6.05 0.81 -15.74
N LYS A 153 5.26 1.82 -16.06
CA LYS A 153 5.38 2.64 -17.28
C LYS A 153 5.73 4.07 -16.88
N PRO A 154 6.30 4.89 -17.76
CA PRO A 154 6.42 6.32 -17.51
C PRO A 154 5.06 6.92 -17.08
N GLY A 155 5.07 7.65 -15.96
CA GLY A 155 3.86 8.21 -15.36
C GLY A 155 3.22 7.36 -14.26
N SER A 156 3.65 6.11 -14.06
CA SER A 156 3.17 5.27 -12.96
C SER A 156 3.52 5.85 -11.60
N LEU A 157 2.69 5.55 -10.59
CA LEU A 157 2.95 5.90 -9.19
C LEU A 157 3.33 4.66 -8.37
N ILE A 158 4.36 4.82 -7.54
CA ILE A 158 4.79 3.83 -6.55
C ILE A 158 4.65 4.46 -5.17
N VAL A 159 3.88 3.82 -4.29
CA VAL A 159 3.61 4.27 -2.92
C VAL A 159 4.08 3.19 -1.95
N GLY A 160 4.86 3.59 -0.93
CA GLY A 160 5.34 2.68 0.11
C GLY A 160 4.95 3.17 1.50
N ASP A 161 4.38 2.30 2.32
CA ASP A 161 3.92 2.61 3.68
C ASP A 161 4.95 2.26 4.75
N ASN A 162 4.79 2.85 5.95
CA ASN A 162 5.60 2.65 7.16
C ASN A 162 7.11 2.98 6.99
N CYS A 163 7.42 4.03 6.26
CA CYS A 163 8.80 4.45 5.98
C CYS A 163 9.64 4.74 7.24
N PHE A 164 9.00 5.01 8.38
CA PHE A 164 9.69 5.29 9.64
C PHE A 164 9.71 4.11 10.62
N LEU A 165 8.93 3.05 10.41
CA LEU A 165 8.88 1.87 11.30
C LEU A 165 8.67 2.25 12.77
N ARG A 166 7.70 3.13 13.04
CA ARG A 166 7.44 3.68 14.38
C ARG A 166 8.70 4.35 14.97
N GLY A 167 9.38 5.15 14.14
CA GLY A 167 10.60 5.88 14.51
C GLY A 167 11.89 5.04 14.53
N ARG A 168 11.84 3.72 14.27
CA ARG A 168 13.04 2.86 14.31
C ARG A 168 14.06 3.20 13.22
N THR A 169 13.62 3.66 12.07
CA THR A 169 14.53 4.11 10.99
C THR A 169 15.32 5.36 11.37
N LEU A 170 14.75 6.19 12.29
CA LEU A 170 15.37 7.43 12.77
C LEU A 170 16.37 7.20 13.90
N ASN A 171 16.39 6.02 14.51
CA ASN A 171 17.29 5.67 15.61
C ASN A 171 18.49 4.89 15.11
N SER A 172 19.69 5.50 15.15
CA SER A 172 20.95 4.91 14.67
C SER A 172 21.39 3.63 15.42
N GLU A 173 20.86 3.41 16.64
CA GLU A 173 21.15 2.19 17.41
C GLU A 173 20.31 0.99 16.93
N LYS A 174 19.23 1.21 16.19
CA LYS A 174 18.38 0.16 15.62
C LYS A 174 18.88 -0.25 14.24
N ASN A 175 19.40 -1.48 14.13
CA ASN A 175 20.04 -1.99 12.90
C ASN A 175 19.60 -3.40 12.53
N GLY A 176 18.37 -3.82 12.91
CA GLY A 176 17.80 -5.08 12.46
C GLY A 176 17.48 -5.05 10.95
N PRO A 177 17.36 -6.24 10.28
CA PRO A 177 17.19 -6.34 8.83
C PRO A 177 16.09 -5.46 8.26
N ALA A 178 14.90 -5.45 8.88
CA ALA A 178 13.78 -4.60 8.47
C ALA A 178 14.09 -3.09 8.54
N VAL A 179 14.88 -2.65 9.55
CA VAL A 179 15.26 -1.23 9.69
C VAL A 179 16.27 -0.84 8.62
N LEU A 180 17.25 -1.70 8.37
CA LEU A 180 18.26 -1.48 7.32
C LEU A 180 17.61 -1.50 5.93
N GLY A 181 16.71 -2.46 5.69
CA GLY A 181 15.93 -2.53 4.45
C GLY A 181 15.13 -1.25 4.20
N MET A 182 14.42 -0.76 5.23
CA MET A 182 13.63 0.46 5.09
C MET A 182 14.50 1.72 4.91
N ARG A 183 15.63 1.85 5.60
CA ARG A 183 16.58 2.96 5.33
C ARG A 183 17.09 2.94 3.91
N HIS A 184 17.46 1.77 3.41
CA HIS A 184 17.93 1.60 2.04
C HIS A 184 16.82 1.94 1.03
N PHE A 185 15.57 1.51 1.30
CA PHE A 185 14.42 1.89 0.49
C PHE A 185 14.22 3.41 0.46
N ASN A 186 14.21 4.07 1.63
CA ASN A 186 14.04 5.52 1.73
C ASN A 186 15.12 6.28 0.97
N GLU A 187 16.39 5.82 1.07
CA GLU A 187 17.50 6.39 0.33
C GLU A 187 17.32 6.20 -1.19
N LYS A 188 16.97 4.99 -1.64
CA LYS A 188 16.71 4.72 -3.06
C LYS A 188 15.57 5.58 -3.60
N VAL A 189 14.45 5.68 -2.89
CA VAL A 189 13.31 6.52 -3.28
C VAL A 189 13.76 7.98 -3.47
N ALA A 190 14.63 8.49 -2.60
CA ALA A 190 15.11 9.86 -2.64
C ALA A 190 16.17 10.14 -3.72
N THR A 191 16.92 9.13 -4.17
CA THR A 191 18.12 9.32 -5.00
C THR A 191 18.05 8.65 -6.37
N ASP A 192 17.06 7.80 -6.65
CA ASP A 192 16.94 7.10 -7.93
C ASP A 192 16.53 8.05 -9.05
N ASP A 193 17.37 8.21 -10.05
CA ASP A 193 17.18 9.11 -11.19
C ASP A 193 15.94 8.76 -12.04
N ARG A 194 15.41 7.56 -11.92
CA ARG A 194 14.17 7.12 -12.62
C ARG A 194 12.91 7.66 -11.96
N LEU A 195 13.03 8.25 -10.76
CA LEU A 195 11.89 8.68 -9.93
C LEU A 195 11.89 10.19 -9.71
N VAL A 196 10.70 10.73 -9.52
CA VAL A 196 10.45 12.01 -8.82
C VAL A 196 9.64 11.66 -7.58
N SER A 197 10.20 11.89 -6.39
CA SER A 197 9.62 11.33 -5.16
C SER A 197 9.59 12.30 -3.99
N THR A 198 8.77 11.97 -3.00
CA THR A 198 8.75 12.61 -1.68
C THR A 198 8.41 11.59 -0.60
N LEU A 199 8.76 11.92 0.65
CA LEU A 199 8.27 11.24 1.84
C LEU A 199 7.36 12.18 2.63
N LEU A 200 6.14 11.75 2.92
CA LEU A 200 5.23 12.40 3.85
C LEU A 200 5.54 11.91 5.27
N PRO A 201 5.78 12.82 6.24
CA PRO A 201 6.24 12.42 7.58
C PRO A 201 5.10 12.05 8.54
N ASP A 202 3.84 12.18 8.13
CA ASP A 202 2.71 11.91 9.00
C ASP A 202 2.53 10.40 9.26
N TYR A 203 1.84 10.04 10.35
CA TYR A 203 1.63 8.67 10.82
C TYR A 203 2.95 7.90 10.97
N ASP A 204 3.22 6.93 10.11
CA ASP A 204 4.49 6.15 10.11
C ASP A 204 5.32 6.36 8.83
N GLY A 205 5.04 7.45 8.12
CA GLY A 205 5.71 7.84 6.88
C GLY A 205 5.19 7.12 5.65
N LEU A 206 4.90 7.89 4.60
CA LEU A 206 4.47 7.38 3.29
C LEU A 206 5.37 7.93 2.20
N SER A 207 6.01 7.05 1.42
CA SER A 207 6.72 7.47 0.21
C SER A 207 5.75 7.52 -0.97
N ILE A 208 5.91 8.53 -1.82
CA ILE A 208 5.19 8.67 -3.10
C ILE A 208 6.23 8.96 -4.17
N SER A 209 6.27 8.13 -5.20
CA SER A 209 7.21 8.24 -6.32
C SER A 209 6.46 8.19 -7.64
N TRP A 210 6.81 9.11 -8.53
CA TRP A 210 6.37 9.13 -9.91
C TRP A 210 7.50 8.64 -10.81
N VAL A 211 7.22 7.69 -11.69
CA VAL A 211 8.20 7.09 -12.63
C VAL A 211 8.33 7.98 -13.86
N LYS A 212 9.57 8.37 -14.19
CA LYS A 212 9.89 9.22 -15.35
C LYS A 212 9.70 8.50 -16.68
#